data_51502a7e2a7268e35a89552cbbc7097f
#
_entry.id   51502a7e2a7268e35a89552cbbc7097f
#
_cell.length_a   1.000
_cell.length_b   1.000
_cell.length_c   1.000
_cell.angle_alpha   90.00
_cell.angle_beta   90.00
_cell.angle_gamma   90.00
#
_symmetry.space_group_name_H-M   'P 1'
#
loop_
_entity.id
_entity.type
_entity.pdbx_description
1 polymer ?
#
loop_
_entity_poly.entity_id
_entity_poly.type
_entity_poly.pdbx_seq_one_letter_code
_entity_poly.pdbx_strand_id
1 'polypeptide(L)'
;LLLGVEQIAAGKRPYLFIVTVFLAAISNFYFFYMLALFTAIYTLFLLVCRYRHRAKEAFGVFFKIAGSAILGVILSAIILIPVILAYIGDGRSSESYVHTWIYSMDYYRNFLASMITCQTKLGYLTHLGYNAVALPAVCVLFFTKNKSWRPLRLIFLGATAMLLIPAFGWAFNGFAYMATRWVWAYGMIIAYIVAVTWKDLCKIDIRKGLGIIIAIAVYSLAALLMMNEINHNIIFSLITALLIVIVCMIGTKSAKKLIAPVLAVILVFASFAGNSAYFFSSHGNNHIASYVSYGAVNNKIKRSAASKVKKAAKDDDTFYRYSGGKIHYNESTYVGMNGTSFYWRMENK
;
A
#
# COMPACT_ATOMS: atom_id res chain seq x y z
N LEU A 1 -3.68 -11.82 -10.64
CA LEU A 1 -4.04 -10.94 -11.76
C LEU A 1 -2.88 -10.78 -12.74
N LEU A 2 -1.76 -10.16 -12.38
CA LEU A 2 -0.65 -9.87 -13.31
C LEU A 2 -0.06 -11.14 -13.96
N LEU A 3 0.12 -12.21 -13.19
CA LEU A 3 0.56 -13.51 -13.73
C LEU A 3 -0.44 -14.06 -14.75
N GLY A 4 -1.74 -13.87 -14.52
CA GLY A 4 -2.78 -14.27 -15.46
C GLY A 4 -2.69 -13.50 -16.79
N VAL A 5 -2.44 -12.18 -16.72
CA VAL A 5 -2.17 -11.33 -17.90
C VAL A 5 -0.96 -11.85 -18.69
N GLU A 6 0.16 -12.14 -17.99
CA GLU A 6 1.37 -12.70 -18.62
C GLU A 6 1.11 -14.04 -19.29
N GLN A 7 0.33 -14.92 -18.66
CA GLN A 7 -0.04 -16.21 -19.26
C GLN A 7 -0.86 -16.04 -20.53
N ILE A 8 -1.83 -15.11 -20.55
CA ILE A 8 -2.61 -14.81 -21.76
C ILE A 8 -1.71 -14.26 -22.86
N ALA A 9 -0.82 -13.32 -22.52
CA ALA A 9 0.15 -12.75 -23.44
C ALA A 9 1.16 -13.79 -23.97
N ALA A 10 1.42 -14.86 -23.22
CA ALA A 10 2.22 -16.01 -23.66
C ALA A 10 1.42 -17.05 -24.44
N GLY A 11 0.17 -16.77 -24.83
CA GLY A 11 -0.70 -17.67 -25.59
C GLY A 11 -1.36 -18.80 -24.77
N LYS A 12 -1.22 -18.78 -23.42
CA LYS A 12 -1.83 -19.78 -22.54
C LYS A 12 -3.32 -19.54 -22.32
N ARG A 13 -3.99 -20.51 -21.68
CA ARG A 13 -5.42 -20.44 -21.33
C ARG A 13 -5.68 -19.36 -20.27
N PRO A 14 -6.81 -18.64 -20.32
CA PRO A 14 -7.08 -17.49 -19.45
C PRO A 14 -7.63 -17.84 -18.06
N TYR A 15 -7.76 -19.11 -17.72
CA TYR A 15 -8.47 -19.55 -16.51
C TYR A 15 -7.94 -18.92 -15.22
N LEU A 16 -6.61 -18.84 -15.05
CA LEU A 16 -6.02 -18.20 -13.89
C LEU A 16 -6.45 -16.73 -13.77
N PHE A 17 -6.51 -16.02 -14.90
CA PHE A 17 -6.91 -14.61 -14.88
C PHE A 17 -8.39 -14.46 -14.53
N ILE A 18 -9.27 -15.25 -15.12
CA ILE A 18 -10.71 -15.24 -14.85
C ILE A 18 -10.97 -15.51 -13.35
N VAL A 19 -10.37 -16.58 -12.81
CA VAL A 19 -10.52 -16.94 -11.39
C VAL A 19 -10.00 -15.84 -10.46
N THR A 20 -8.84 -15.26 -10.77
CA THR A 20 -8.28 -14.20 -9.92
C THR A 20 -9.07 -12.89 -10.02
N VAL A 21 -9.67 -12.54 -11.15
CA VAL A 21 -10.61 -11.43 -11.29
C VAL A 21 -11.86 -11.67 -10.42
N PHE A 22 -12.46 -12.85 -10.56
CA PHE A 22 -13.62 -13.27 -9.75
C PHE A 22 -13.32 -13.14 -8.25
N LEU A 23 -12.24 -13.76 -7.76
CA LEU A 23 -11.86 -13.72 -6.35
C LEU A 23 -11.59 -12.28 -5.86
N ALA A 24 -10.93 -11.47 -6.66
CA ALA A 24 -10.66 -10.07 -6.30
C ALA A 24 -11.98 -9.27 -6.18
N ALA A 25 -12.91 -9.48 -7.11
CA ALA A 25 -14.19 -8.77 -7.14
C ALA A 25 -15.08 -9.11 -5.93
N ILE A 26 -15.14 -10.38 -5.52
CA ILE A 26 -15.96 -10.81 -4.36
C ILE A 26 -15.31 -10.50 -3.01
N SER A 27 -13.97 -10.34 -2.96
CA SER A 27 -13.24 -10.12 -1.71
C SER A 27 -13.45 -8.71 -1.16
N ASN A 28 -13.26 -7.70 -2.00
CA ASN A 28 -13.43 -6.30 -1.59
C ASN A 28 -13.59 -5.41 -2.82
N PHE A 29 -14.76 -4.81 -2.99
CA PHE A 29 -15.10 -3.93 -4.11
C PHE A 29 -14.12 -2.75 -4.27
N TYR A 30 -13.75 -2.10 -3.17
CA TYR A 30 -12.87 -0.94 -3.19
C TYR A 30 -11.45 -1.28 -3.66
N PHE A 31 -10.86 -2.35 -3.14
CA PHE A 31 -9.55 -2.82 -3.60
C PHE A 31 -9.61 -3.44 -4.99
N PHE A 32 -10.73 -4.08 -5.36
CA PHE A 32 -10.93 -4.59 -6.71
C PHE A 32 -10.83 -3.48 -7.76
N TYR A 33 -11.46 -2.33 -7.50
CA TYR A 33 -11.35 -1.16 -8.37
C TYR A 33 -9.88 -0.75 -8.61
N MET A 34 -9.09 -0.64 -7.54
CA MET A 34 -7.66 -0.32 -7.65
C MET A 34 -6.89 -1.39 -8.43
N LEU A 35 -7.14 -2.67 -8.14
CA LEU A 35 -6.52 -3.81 -8.84
C LEU A 35 -6.88 -3.83 -10.32
N ALA A 36 -8.11 -3.48 -10.69
CA ALA A 36 -8.55 -3.39 -12.08
C ALA A 36 -7.78 -2.29 -12.82
N LEU A 37 -7.64 -1.09 -12.23
CA LEU A 37 -6.84 0.01 -12.79
C LEU A 37 -5.37 -0.39 -12.98
N PHE A 38 -4.74 -0.98 -11.97
CA PHE A 38 -3.36 -1.46 -12.08
C PHE A 38 -3.21 -2.54 -13.16
N THR A 39 -4.17 -3.46 -13.24
CA THR A 39 -4.15 -4.50 -14.26
C THR A 39 -4.29 -3.92 -15.67
N ALA A 40 -5.14 -2.91 -15.84
CA ALA A 40 -5.28 -2.19 -17.10
C ALA A 40 -4.00 -1.45 -17.49
N ILE A 41 -3.40 -0.68 -16.57
CA ILE A 41 -2.13 0.04 -16.78
C ILE A 41 -1.01 -0.96 -17.12
N TYR A 42 -0.91 -2.06 -16.37
CA TYR A 42 0.08 -3.10 -16.63
C TYR A 42 -0.12 -3.77 -17.98
N THR A 43 -1.37 -4.06 -18.36
CA THR A 43 -1.70 -4.64 -19.66
C THR A 43 -1.27 -3.71 -20.79
N LEU A 44 -1.60 -2.41 -20.71
CA LEU A 44 -1.18 -1.44 -21.71
C LEU A 44 0.36 -1.34 -21.80
N PHE A 45 1.04 -1.28 -20.65
CA PHE A 45 2.50 -1.28 -20.61
C PHE A 45 3.10 -2.53 -21.26
N LEU A 46 2.58 -3.70 -20.94
CA LEU A 46 3.01 -4.98 -21.52
C LEU A 46 2.80 -5.01 -23.04
N LEU A 47 1.63 -4.58 -23.51
CA LEU A 47 1.33 -4.52 -24.94
C LEU A 47 2.28 -3.58 -25.69
N VAL A 48 2.54 -2.40 -25.16
CA VAL A 48 3.48 -1.45 -25.74
C VAL A 48 4.92 -2.03 -25.75
N CYS A 49 5.37 -2.63 -24.67
CA CYS A 49 6.73 -3.15 -24.57
C CYS A 49 6.96 -4.41 -25.43
N ARG A 50 5.99 -5.34 -25.43
CA ARG A 50 6.15 -6.66 -26.04
C ARG A 50 5.70 -6.72 -27.51
N TYR A 51 4.68 -5.90 -27.88
CA TYR A 51 4.03 -5.96 -29.21
C TYR A 51 4.21 -4.68 -30.02
N ARG A 52 5.24 -3.87 -29.72
CA ARG A 52 5.50 -2.54 -30.33
C ARG A 52 5.35 -2.51 -31.86
N HIS A 53 5.74 -3.58 -32.55
CA HIS A 53 5.72 -3.67 -34.04
C HIS A 53 4.70 -4.69 -34.55
N ARG A 54 3.81 -5.19 -33.69
CA ARG A 54 2.83 -6.24 -34.00
C ARG A 54 1.44 -5.85 -33.50
N ALA A 55 0.92 -4.71 -33.99
CA ALA A 55 -0.34 -4.13 -33.54
C ALA A 55 -1.53 -5.11 -33.59
N LYS A 56 -1.65 -5.91 -34.67
CA LYS A 56 -2.74 -6.88 -34.82
C LYS A 56 -2.72 -7.95 -33.71
N GLU A 57 -1.53 -8.43 -33.34
CA GLU A 57 -1.39 -9.37 -32.22
C GLU A 57 -1.67 -8.70 -30.88
N ALA A 58 -1.23 -7.43 -30.70
CA ALA A 58 -1.53 -6.66 -29.49
C ALA A 58 -3.04 -6.50 -29.28
N PHE A 59 -3.79 -6.18 -30.34
CA PHE A 59 -5.26 -6.11 -30.28
C PHE A 59 -5.89 -7.46 -29.91
N GLY A 60 -5.43 -8.55 -30.51
CA GLY A 60 -5.93 -9.90 -30.18
C GLY A 60 -5.71 -10.26 -28.72
N VAL A 61 -4.52 -9.97 -28.18
CA VAL A 61 -4.19 -10.19 -26.76
C VAL A 61 -5.03 -9.28 -25.85
N PHE A 62 -5.17 -7.99 -26.22
CA PHE A 62 -6.00 -7.05 -25.47
C PHE A 62 -7.44 -7.53 -25.33
N PHE A 63 -8.11 -7.90 -26.43
CA PHE A 63 -9.49 -8.37 -26.39
C PHE A 63 -9.64 -9.70 -25.64
N LYS A 64 -8.63 -10.58 -25.69
CA LYS A 64 -8.64 -11.81 -24.89
C LYS A 64 -8.54 -11.52 -23.39
N ILE A 65 -7.71 -10.56 -22.98
CA ILE A 65 -7.61 -10.11 -21.59
C ILE A 65 -8.93 -9.43 -21.17
N ALA A 66 -9.44 -8.48 -21.96
CA ALA A 66 -10.67 -7.76 -21.67
C ALA A 66 -11.88 -8.70 -21.55
N GLY A 67 -12.08 -9.62 -22.50
CA GLY A 67 -13.15 -10.62 -22.44
C GLY A 67 -13.04 -11.54 -21.23
N SER A 68 -11.80 -11.93 -20.89
CA SER A 68 -11.57 -12.76 -19.68
C SER A 68 -11.85 -11.99 -18.39
N ALA A 69 -11.53 -10.68 -18.34
CA ALA A 69 -11.87 -9.82 -17.21
C ALA A 69 -13.39 -9.68 -17.06
N ILE A 70 -14.10 -9.40 -18.16
CA ILE A 70 -15.57 -9.32 -18.19
C ILE A 70 -16.19 -10.61 -17.67
N LEU A 71 -15.72 -11.76 -18.12
CA LEU A 71 -16.21 -13.06 -17.65
C LEU A 71 -16.00 -13.23 -16.14
N GLY A 72 -14.83 -12.88 -15.62
CA GLY A 72 -14.56 -12.90 -14.16
C GLY A 72 -15.48 -11.99 -13.37
N VAL A 73 -15.80 -10.80 -13.90
CA VAL A 73 -16.76 -9.85 -13.29
C VAL A 73 -18.18 -10.40 -13.35
N ILE A 74 -18.62 -10.98 -14.47
CA ILE A 74 -19.94 -11.60 -14.61
C ILE A 74 -20.11 -12.74 -13.58
N LEU A 75 -19.11 -13.58 -13.39
CA LEU A 75 -19.16 -14.63 -12.36
C LEU A 75 -19.30 -14.07 -10.94
N SER A 76 -18.82 -12.85 -10.67
CA SER A 76 -18.95 -12.20 -9.37
C SER A 76 -20.23 -11.38 -9.21
N ALA A 77 -21.07 -11.26 -10.24
CA ALA A 77 -22.21 -10.34 -10.29
C ALA A 77 -23.21 -10.52 -9.14
N ILE A 78 -23.41 -11.75 -8.68
CA ILE A 78 -24.33 -12.04 -7.58
C ILE A 78 -23.98 -11.29 -6.28
N ILE A 79 -22.70 -11.01 -6.06
CA ILE A 79 -22.21 -10.23 -4.90
C ILE A 79 -21.95 -8.79 -5.31
N LEU A 80 -21.38 -8.57 -6.50
CA LEU A 80 -20.89 -7.28 -6.94
C LEU A 80 -22.02 -6.30 -7.26
N ILE A 81 -23.12 -6.76 -7.89
CA ILE A 81 -24.26 -5.90 -8.26
C ILE A 81 -24.91 -5.27 -7.02
N PRO A 82 -25.31 -6.00 -5.97
CA PRO A 82 -25.85 -5.40 -4.76
C PRO A 82 -24.91 -4.36 -4.12
N VAL A 83 -23.60 -4.63 -4.11
CA VAL A 83 -22.60 -3.69 -3.57
C VAL A 83 -22.52 -2.41 -4.40
N ILE A 84 -22.53 -2.52 -5.73
CA ILE A 84 -22.52 -1.35 -6.63
C ILE A 84 -23.81 -0.53 -6.45
N LEU A 85 -24.97 -1.18 -6.40
CA LEU A 85 -26.24 -0.49 -6.21
C LEU A 85 -26.29 0.25 -4.86
N ALA A 86 -25.81 -0.39 -3.79
CA ALA A 86 -25.69 0.25 -2.48
C ALA A 86 -24.74 1.45 -2.52
N TYR A 87 -23.61 1.35 -3.23
CA TYR A 87 -22.65 2.45 -3.38
C TYR A 87 -23.21 3.64 -4.16
N ILE A 88 -23.94 3.37 -5.26
CA ILE A 88 -24.58 4.44 -6.07
C ILE A 88 -25.70 5.13 -5.26
N GLY A 89 -26.42 4.39 -4.41
CA GLY A 89 -27.45 4.93 -3.53
C GLY A 89 -26.93 5.71 -2.32
N ASP A 90 -25.61 5.65 -2.04
CA ASP A 90 -25.00 6.37 -0.92
C ASP A 90 -24.79 7.86 -1.28
N GLY A 91 -25.40 8.76 -0.48
CA GLY A 91 -25.26 10.22 -0.65
C GLY A 91 -23.83 10.75 -0.51
N ARG A 92 -22.90 9.97 0.06
CA ARG A 92 -21.46 10.34 0.20
C ARG A 92 -20.72 10.32 -1.13
N SER A 93 -21.20 9.63 -2.14
CA SER A 93 -20.58 9.61 -3.47
C SER A 93 -20.74 10.93 -4.23
N SER A 94 -21.64 11.82 -3.77
CA SER A 94 -21.96 13.10 -4.40
C SER A 94 -21.21 14.31 -3.80
N GLU A 95 -20.41 14.12 -2.74
CA GLU A 95 -19.62 15.21 -2.18
C GLU A 95 -18.48 15.62 -3.13
N SER A 96 -18.51 16.88 -3.59
CA SER A 96 -17.45 17.44 -4.41
C SER A 96 -16.29 17.91 -3.54
N TYR A 97 -15.14 17.28 -3.69
CA TYR A 97 -13.91 17.73 -3.06
C TYR A 97 -13.16 18.71 -3.95
N VAL A 98 -12.56 19.72 -3.34
CA VAL A 98 -11.66 20.63 -4.03
C VAL A 98 -10.40 19.86 -4.45
N HIS A 99 -10.15 19.80 -5.75
CA HIS A 99 -8.96 19.16 -6.29
C HIS A 99 -7.78 20.14 -6.26
N THR A 100 -6.65 19.68 -5.74
CA THR A 100 -5.38 20.40 -5.84
C THR A 100 -4.51 19.76 -6.94
N TRP A 101 -3.79 20.60 -7.68
CA TRP A 101 -2.83 20.14 -8.69
C TRP A 101 -1.51 19.67 -8.09
N ILE A 102 -1.21 20.07 -6.88
CA ILE A 102 0.02 19.78 -6.15
C ILE A 102 -0.37 19.40 -4.73
N TYR A 103 0.24 18.36 -4.17
CA TYR A 103 0.11 18.02 -2.76
C TYR A 103 0.77 19.09 -1.87
N SER A 104 0.47 19.06 -0.58
CA SER A 104 1.18 19.88 0.41
C SER A 104 2.68 19.52 0.44
N MET A 105 3.51 20.48 0.84
CA MET A 105 4.96 20.23 0.95
C MET A 105 5.27 19.10 1.94
N ASP A 106 4.46 18.95 2.99
CA ASP A 106 4.61 17.84 3.96
C ASP A 106 4.41 16.47 3.34
N TYR A 107 3.55 16.36 2.31
CA TYR A 107 3.42 15.12 1.56
C TYR A 107 4.73 14.75 0.88
N TYR A 108 5.36 15.67 0.16
CA TYR A 108 6.61 15.41 -0.57
C TYR A 108 7.78 15.13 0.38
N ARG A 109 7.85 15.83 1.52
CA ARG A 109 8.82 15.56 2.59
C ARG A 109 8.70 14.13 3.11
N ASN A 110 7.48 13.72 3.46
CA ASN A 110 7.19 12.39 3.95
C ASN A 110 7.43 11.32 2.87
N PHE A 111 7.15 11.63 1.61
CA PHE A 111 7.43 10.72 0.50
C PHE A 111 8.93 10.43 0.38
N LEU A 112 9.78 11.45 0.40
CA LEU A 112 11.24 11.26 0.39
C LEU A 112 11.71 10.49 1.61
N ALA A 113 11.22 10.83 2.79
CA ALA A 113 11.58 10.13 4.03
C ALA A 113 11.15 8.65 4.02
N SER A 114 10.07 8.29 3.34
CA SER A 114 9.55 6.91 3.30
C SER A 114 10.52 5.89 2.68
N MET A 115 11.43 6.32 1.83
CA MET A 115 12.50 5.45 1.29
C MET A 115 13.61 5.13 2.30
N ILE A 116 13.63 5.82 3.43
CA ILE A 116 14.65 5.68 4.48
C ILE A 116 14.04 5.08 5.75
N THR A 117 12.82 5.48 6.10
CA THR A 117 12.19 5.15 7.39
C THR A 117 10.71 4.82 7.23
N CYS A 118 10.12 4.18 8.24
CA CYS A 118 8.68 3.94 8.26
C CYS A 118 7.91 5.25 8.56
N GLN A 119 6.71 5.36 7.99
CA GLN A 119 5.81 6.44 8.30
C GLN A 119 5.14 6.21 9.66
N THR A 120 5.11 7.24 10.50
CA THR A 120 4.51 7.17 11.84
C THR A 120 3.06 7.65 11.89
N LYS A 121 2.63 8.48 10.92
CA LYS A 121 1.25 8.98 10.84
C LYS A 121 0.51 8.32 9.67
N LEU A 122 -0.63 7.71 9.97
CA LEU A 122 -1.52 7.13 8.98
C LEU A 122 -2.64 8.12 8.64
N GLY A 123 -3.02 8.20 7.38
CA GLY A 123 -4.07 9.08 6.89
C GLY A 123 -4.48 8.74 5.46
N TYR A 124 -5.26 9.61 4.84
CA TYR A 124 -5.68 9.42 3.44
C TYR A 124 -4.49 9.51 2.46
N LEU A 125 -3.52 10.38 2.74
CA LEU A 125 -2.28 10.54 1.99
C LEU A 125 -1.15 9.80 2.71
N THR A 126 -1.20 8.48 2.66
CA THR A 126 -0.27 7.58 3.36
C THR A 126 0.89 7.20 2.46
N HIS A 127 2.08 7.17 3.04
CA HIS A 127 3.28 6.55 2.48
C HIS A 127 3.65 5.35 3.34
N LEU A 128 3.95 4.22 2.69
CA LEU A 128 4.56 3.10 3.41
C LEU A 128 6.05 3.41 3.58
N GLY A 129 6.57 3.22 4.77
CA GLY A 129 8.01 3.18 4.96
C GLY A 129 8.58 1.86 4.45
N TYR A 130 9.81 1.91 3.94
CA TYR A 130 10.46 0.75 3.37
C TYR A 130 11.63 0.30 4.23
N ASN A 131 11.97 -0.98 4.11
CA ASN A 131 13.14 -1.54 4.77
C ASN A 131 14.41 -0.88 4.27
N ALA A 132 15.44 -0.80 5.12
CA ALA A 132 16.74 -0.19 4.81
C ALA A 132 17.41 -0.74 3.55
N VAL A 133 17.06 -1.95 3.09
CA VAL A 133 17.56 -2.53 1.84
C VAL A 133 16.94 -1.92 0.57
N ALA A 134 15.80 -1.23 0.68
CA ALA A 134 15.09 -0.72 -0.48
C ALA A 134 15.90 0.30 -1.26
N LEU A 135 16.49 1.28 -0.58
CA LEU A 135 17.29 2.32 -1.23
C LEU A 135 18.56 1.77 -1.90
N PRO A 136 19.39 0.91 -1.26
CA PRO A 136 20.47 0.17 -1.95
C PRO A 136 20.00 -0.60 -3.18
N ALA A 137 18.88 -1.32 -3.08
CA ALA A 137 18.33 -2.12 -4.18
C ALA A 137 17.91 -1.25 -5.39
N VAL A 138 17.27 -0.10 -5.13
CA VAL A 138 16.94 0.87 -6.18
C VAL A 138 18.22 1.44 -6.81
N CYS A 139 19.26 1.75 -6.03
CA CYS A 139 20.55 2.18 -6.58
C CYS A 139 21.16 1.10 -7.49
N VAL A 140 21.16 -0.18 -7.07
CA VAL A 140 21.64 -1.29 -7.91
C VAL A 140 20.85 -1.40 -9.20
N LEU A 141 19.51 -1.25 -9.15
CA LEU A 141 18.64 -1.27 -10.33
C LEU A 141 19.09 -0.25 -11.39
N PHE A 142 19.47 0.97 -10.98
CA PHE A 142 19.88 2.03 -11.91
C PHE A 142 21.35 1.99 -12.30
N PHE A 143 22.25 1.58 -11.41
CA PHE A 143 23.69 1.55 -11.68
C PHE A 143 24.14 0.33 -12.48
N THR A 144 23.34 -0.76 -12.46
CA THR A 144 23.67 -1.94 -13.26
C THR A 144 23.19 -1.77 -14.69
N LYS A 145 24.10 -1.95 -15.66
CA LYS A 145 23.80 -1.83 -17.10
C LYS A 145 23.06 -3.06 -17.66
N ASN A 146 22.10 -3.60 -16.93
CA ASN A 146 21.28 -4.72 -17.39
C ASN A 146 20.10 -4.22 -18.22
N LYS A 147 20.09 -4.53 -19.53
CA LYS A 147 19.01 -4.11 -20.44
C LYS A 147 17.67 -4.78 -20.11
N SER A 148 17.65 -5.99 -19.54
CA SER A 148 16.43 -6.69 -19.18
C SER A 148 15.66 -5.99 -18.04
N TRP A 149 16.32 -5.14 -17.26
CA TRP A 149 15.71 -4.36 -16.18
C TRP A 149 15.10 -3.03 -16.64
N ARG A 150 15.21 -2.71 -17.93
CA ARG A 150 14.62 -1.47 -18.49
C ARG A 150 13.11 -1.35 -18.24
N PRO A 151 12.29 -2.39 -18.44
CA PRO A 151 10.86 -2.33 -18.09
C PRO A 151 10.64 -2.05 -16.60
N LEU A 152 11.39 -2.70 -15.71
CA LEU A 152 11.27 -2.51 -14.26
C LEU A 152 11.65 -1.08 -13.84
N ARG A 153 12.70 -0.49 -14.44
CA ARG A 153 13.02 0.94 -14.22
C ARG A 153 11.89 1.86 -14.64
N LEU A 154 11.27 1.60 -15.80
CA LEU A 154 10.14 2.40 -16.29
C LEU A 154 8.91 2.26 -15.39
N ILE A 155 8.60 1.04 -14.92
CA ILE A 155 7.50 0.79 -13.96
C ILE A 155 7.78 1.56 -12.66
N PHE A 156 8.99 1.47 -12.12
CA PHE A 156 9.36 2.19 -10.89
C PHE A 156 9.23 3.71 -11.05
N LEU A 157 9.78 4.28 -12.12
CA LEU A 157 9.69 5.73 -12.38
C LEU A 157 8.24 6.17 -12.63
N GLY A 158 7.48 5.39 -13.39
CA GLY A 158 6.07 5.67 -13.64
C GLY A 158 5.23 5.63 -12.37
N ALA A 159 5.40 4.59 -11.54
CA ALA A 159 4.70 4.49 -10.26
C ALA A 159 5.12 5.60 -9.28
N THR A 160 6.41 5.99 -9.27
CA THR A 160 6.90 7.14 -8.50
C THR A 160 6.22 8.43 -8.97
N ALA A 161 6.17 8.68 -10.28
CA ALA A 161 5.48 9.85 -10.84
C ALA A 161 3.99 9.87 -10.49
N MET A 162 3.31 8.71 -10.53
CA MET A 162 1.91 8.59 -10.12
C MET A 162 1.69 8.96 -8.65
N LEU A 163 2.62 8.62 -7.75
CA LEU A 163 2.54 9.01 -6.33
C LEU A 163 2.77 10.52 -6.12
N LEU A 164 3.51 11.17 -7.00
CA LEU A 164 3.80 12.60 -6.89
C LEU A 164 2.69 13.50 -7.45
N ILE A 165 1.75 12.96 -8.20
CA ILE A 165 0.69 13.70 -8.89
C ILE A 165 -0.68 13.41 -8.25
N PRO A 166 -1.37 14.44 -7.67
CA PRO A 166 -2.65 14.28 -6.98
C PRO A 166 -3.77 13.64 -7.80
N ALA A 167 -3.78 13.87 -9.13
CA ALA A 167 -4.78 13.29 -10.02
C ALA A 167 -4.86 11.76 -9.93
N PHE A 168 -3.74 11.08 -9.71
CA PHE A 168 -3.74 9.62 -9.51
C PHE A 168 -4.33 9.22 -8.15
N GLY A 169 -4.08 9.99 -7.09
CA GLY A 169 -4.71 9.76 -5.79
C GLY A 169 -6.23 9.89 -5.86
N TRP A 170 -6.73 10.81 -6.67
CA TRP A 170 -8.15 10.99 -6.93
C TRP A 170 -8.72 9.86 -7.81
N ALA A 171 -8.09 9.54 -8.93
CA ALA A 171 -8.52 8.49 -9.84
C ALA A 171 -8.55 7.10 -9.16
N PHE A 172 -7.52 6.75 -8.40
CA PHE A 172 -7.46 5.46 -7.68
C PHE A 172 -8.41 5.37 -6.49
N ASN A 173 -9.02 6.47 -6.07
CA ASN A 173 -10.05 6.51 -5.02
C ASN A 173 -11.46 6.71 -5.60
N GLY A 174 -11.72 6.26 -6.82
CA GLY A 174 -13.04 6.31 -7.44
C GLY A 174 -13.54 7.73 -7.71
N PHE A 175 -12.63 8.67 -7.94
CA PHE A 175 -12.92 10.08 -8.20
C PHE A 175 -13.65 10.83 -7.06
N ALA A 176 -13.68 10.26 -5.84
CA ALA A 176 -14.32 10.89 -4.69
C ALA A 176 -13.44 11.97 -4.05
N TYR A 177 -12.32 11.59 -3.46
CA TYR A 177 -11.35 12.50 -2.84
C TYR A 177 -9.93 11.97 -3.03
N MET A 178 -8.92 12.82 -2.84
CA MET A 178 -7.53 12.41 -3.00
C MET A 178 -7.10 11.48 -1.86
N ALA A 179 -6.66 10.26 -2.21
CA ALA A 179 -6.11 9.28 -1.28
C ALA A 179 -5.06 8.41 -1.96
N THR A 180 -3.99 8.12 -1.24
CA THR A 180 -2.90 7.26 -1.75
C THR A 180 -3.00 5.83 -1.20
N ARG A 181 -4.20 5.34 -0.93
CA ARG A 181 -4.42 3.98 -0.38
C ARG A 181 -3.88 2.85 -1.26
N TRP A 182 -3.63 3.12 -2.51
CA TRP A 182 -3.03 2.20 -3.47
C TRP A 182 -1.50 2.05 -3.32
N VAL A 183 -0.88 2.76 -2.39
CA VAL A 183 0.58 2.75 -2.15
C VAL A 183 1.14 1.35 -1.84
N TRP A 184 0.30 0.39 -1.41
CA TRP A 184 0.69 -1.02 -1.27
C TRP A 184 1.22 -1.62 -2.59
N ALA A 185 0.71 -1.18 -3.74
CA ALA A 185 1.20 -1.63 -5.04
C ALA A 185 2.63 -1.11 -5.32
N TYR A 186 2.93 0.12 -4.88
CA TYR A 186 4.29 0.63 -4.93
C TYR A 186 5.22 -0.16 -4.00
N GLY A 187 4.75 -0.55 -2.82
CA GLY A 187 5.47 -1.46 -1.93
C GLY A 187 5.81 -2.81 -2.58
N MET A 188 4.88 -3.38 -3.37
CA MET A 188 5.15 -4.59 -4.15
C MET A 188 6.23 -4.36 -5.23
N ILE A 189 6.24 -3.20 -5.89
CA ILE A 189 7.29 -2.86 -6.88
C ILE A 189 8.64 -2.80 -6.18
N ILE A 190 8.75 -2.14 -5.03
CA ILE A 190 9.99 -2.07 -4.23
C ILE A 190 10.44 -3.47 -3.81
N ALA A 191 9.54 -4.31 -3.29
CA ALA A 191 9.86 -5.69 -2.90
C ALA A 191 10.38 -6.51 -4.10
N TYR A 192 9.76 -6.36 -5.27
CA TYR A 192 10.21 -7.00 -6.50
C TYR A 192 11.59 -6.49 -6.96
N ILE A 193 11.85 -5.19 -6.86
CA ILE A 193 13.18 -4.62 -7.11
C ILE A 193 14.22 -5.25 -6.20
N VAL A 194 13.95 -5.34 -4.90
CA VAL A 194 14.86 -5.99 -3.93
C VAL A 194 15.14 -7.43 -4.35
N ALA A 195 14.09 -8.21 -4.68
CA ALA A 195 14.23 -9.61 -5.07
C ALA A 195 15.10 -9.78 -6.34
N VAL A 196 14.85 -8.95 -7.37
CA VAL A 196 15.57 -9.03 -8.65
C VAL A 196 17.03 -8.56 -8.51
N THR A 197 17.27 -7.54 -7.70
CA THR A 197 18.62 -6.96 -7.54
C THR A 197 19.47 -7.62 -6.45
N TRP A 198 18.88 -8.47 -5.60
CA TRP A 198 19.52 -9.07 -4.44
C TRP A 198 20.86 -9.75 -4.76
N LYS A 199 20.88 -10.57 -5.82
CA LYS A 199 22.09 -11.27 -6.24
C LYS A 199 23.21 -10.31 -6.65
N ASP A 200 22.88 -9.22 -7.33
CA ASP A 200 23.83 -8.23 -7.79
C ASP A 200 24.30 -7.34 -6.63
N LEU A 201 23.41 -7.02 -5.69
CA LEU A 201 23.74 -6.32 -4.45
C LEU A 201 24.76 -7.13 -3.61
N CYS A 202 24.51 -8.43 -3.42
CA CYS A 202 25.42 -9.30 -2.66
C CYS A 202 26.76 -9.56 -3.35
N LYS A 203 26.91 -9.21 -4.62
CA LYS A 203 28.14 -9.37 -5.41
C LYS A 203 28.73 -8.03 -5.86
N ILE A 204 28.39 -6.94 -5.17
CA ILE A 204 28.79 -5.62 -5.60
C ILE A 204 30.29 -5.41 -5.41
N ASP A 205 30.94 -4.90 -6.46
CA ASP A 205 32.34 -4.49 -6.38
C ASP A 205 32.52 -3.18 -5.60
N ILE A 206 33.73 -2.89 -5.14
CA ILE A 206 34.04 -1.72 -4.31
C ILE A 206 33.67 -0.42 -5.03
N ARG A 207 33.95 -0.29 -6.33
CA ARG A 207 33.67 0.96 -7.07
C ARG A 207 32.18 1.25 -7.14
N LYS A 208 31.37 0.23 -7.48
CA LYS A 208 29.91 0.38 -7.51
C LYS A 208 29.34 0.57 -6.10
N GLY A 209 29.86 -0.15 -5.11
CA GLY A 209 29.46 0.00 -3.72
C GLY A 209 29.68 1.41 -3.20
N LEU A 210 30.85 2.01 -3.47
CA LEU A 210 31.12 3.42 -3.14
C LEU A 210 30.15 4.37 -3.87
N GLY A 211 29.85 4.12 -5.13
CA GLY A 211 28.84 4.89 -5.88
C GLY A 211 27.47 4.82 -5.23
N ILE A 212 27.05 3.63 -4.73
CA ILE A 212 25.78 3.46 -4.00
C ILE A 212 25.80 4.19 -2.66
N ILE A 213 26.91 4.12 -1.91
CA ILE A 213 27.05 4.85 -0.64
C ILE A 213 26.91 6.35 -0.87
N ILE A 214 27.56 6.88 -1.91
CA ILE A 214 27.43 8.31 -2.28
C ILE A 214 25.99 8.64 -2.65
N ALA A 215 25.33 7.81 -3.46
CA ALA A 215 23.93 8.02 -3.84
C ALA A 215 22.99 8.00 -2.64
N ILE A 216 23.19 7.07 -1.70
CA ILE A 216 22.45 7.00 -0.43
C ILE A 216 22.70 8.28 0.38
N ALA A 217 23.95 8.71 0.51
CA ALA A 217 24.30 9.90 1.26
C ALA A 217 23.67 11.17 0.68
N VAL A 218 23.73 11.35 -0.65
CA VAL A 218 23.10 12.49 -1.35
C VAL A 218 21.58 12.47 -1.18
N TYR A 219 20.94 11.32 -1.39
CA TYR A 219 19.50 11.18 -1.20
C TYR A 219 19.08 11.48 0.24
N SER A 220 19.83 10.92 1.20
CA SER A 220 19.58 11.10 2.63
C SER A 220 19.74 12.55 3.06
N LEU A 221 20.78 13.22 2.58
CA LEU A 221 21.00 14.64 2.83
C LEU A 221 19.83 15.46 2.29
N ALA A 222 19.38 15.22 1.05
CA ALA A 222 18.25 15.91 0.47
C ALA A 222 16.96 15.66 1.28
N ALA A 223 16.70 14.42 1.71
CA ALA A 223 15.54 14.08 2.53
C ALA A 223 15.61 14.76 3.91
N LEU A 224 16.76 14.72 4.58
CA LEU A 224 16.96 15.33 5.91
C LEU A 224 16.84 16.84 5.88
N LEU A 225 17.35 17.51 4.84
CA LEU A 225 17.22 18.97 4.67
C LEU A 225 15.76 19.40 4.44
N MET A 226 14.93 18.52 3.89
CA MET A 226 13.51 18.80 3.69
C MET A 226 12.65 18.48 4.91
N MET A 227 13.14 17.67 5.86
CA MET A 227 12.37 17.26 7.04
C MET A 227 12.40 18.34 8.12
N ASN A 228 11.28 18.49 8.82
CA ASN A 228 11.18 19.40 9.97
C ASN A 228 11.82 18.80 11.23
N GLU A 229 11.80 17.47 11.36
CA GLU A 229 12.32 16.75 12.52
C GLU A 229 13.06 15.49 12.10
N ILE A 230 14.24 15.27 12.69
CA ILE A 230 15.03 14.05 12.49
C ILE A 230 14.77 13.14 13.68
N ASN A 231 14.15 11.98 13.43
CA ASN A 231 13.93 10.99 14.46
C ASN A 231 15.02 9.92 14.49
N HIS A 232 15.17 9.23 15.62
CA HIS A 232 16.18 8.18 15.80
C HIS A 232 16.02 7.02 14.81
N ASN A 233 14.79 6.75 14.34
CA ASN A 233 14.56 5.67 13.40
C ASN A 233 15.14 5.96 12.00
N ILE A 234 15.18 7.22 11.58
CA ILE A 234 15.85 7.61 10.33
C ILE A 234 17.32 7.28 10.41
N ILE A 235 17.98 7.67 11.50
CA ILE A 235 19.42 7.43 11.73
C ILE A 235 19.69 5.92 11.74
N PHE A 236 18.89 5.15 12.48
CA PHE A 236 18.98 3.69 12.51
C PHE A 236 18.84 3.06 11.12
N SER A 237 17.84 3.49 10.35
CA SER A 237 17.60 2.95 9.01
C SER A 237 18.72 3.31 8.03
N LEU A 238 19.26 4.52 8.10
CA LEU A 238 20.41 4.94 7.29
C LEU A 238 21.69 4.14 7.60
N ILE A 239 22.00 4.01 8.88
CA ILE A 239 23.15 3.19 9.32
C ILE A 239 22.98 1.76 8.81
N THR A 240 21.80 1.18 8.95
CA THR A 240 21.53 -0.19 8.50
C THR A 240 21.65 -0.31 6.96
N ALA A 241 21.17 0.67 6.20
CA ALA A 241 21.32 0.69 4.74
C ALA A 241 22.81 0.72 4.32
N LEU A 242 23.62 1.56 4.96
CA LEU A 242 25.06 1.64 4.72
C LEU A 242 25.77 0.33 5.11
N LEU A 243 25.42 -0.25 6.26
CA LEU A 243 25.98 -1.54 6.70
C LEU A 243 25.66 -2.67 5.73
N ILE A 244 24.46 -2.73 5.17
CA ILE A 244 24.11 -3.72 4.14
C ILE A 244 25.05 -3.59 2.93
N VAL A 245 25.28 -2.38 2.42
CA VAL A 245 26.17 -2.16 1.28
C VAL A 245 27.61 -2.53 1.62
N ILE A 246 28.12 -2.12 2.80
CA ILE A 246 29.49 -2.40 3.26
C ILE A 246 29.71 -3.91 3.40
N VAL A 247 28.77 -4.63 4.04
CA VAL A 247 28.84 -6.09 4.20
C VAL A 247 28.87 -6.78 2.85
N CYS A 248 28.05 -6.35 1.89
CA CYS A 248 28.06 -6.88 0.53
C CYS A 248 29.38 -6.61 -0.20
N MET A 249 29.96 -5.41 -0.06
CA MET A 249 31.26 -5.05 -0.65
C MET A 249 32.42 -5.89 -0.10
N ILE A 250 32.47 -6.08 1.22
CA ILE A 250 33.54 -6.87 1.88
C ILE A 250 33.38 -8.36 1.53
N GLY A 251 32.13 -8.83 1.49
CA GLY A 251 31.82 -10.23 1.24
C GLY A 251 32.23 -10.73 -0.15
N THR A 252 32.35 -9.83 -1.14
CA THR A 252 32.84 -10.20 -2.47
C THR A 252 34.33 -10.65 -2.47
N LYS A 253 35.10 -10.19 -1.50
CA LYS A 253 36.52 -10.55 -1.32
C LYS A 253 36.73 -11.76 -0.38
N SER A 254 35.69 -12.20 0.32
CA SER A 254 35.78 -13.31 1.27
C SER A 254 35.79 -14.65 0.56
N ALA A 255 36.67 -15.56 1.02
CA ALA A 255 36.66 -16.97 0.60
C ALA A 255 35.32 -17.67 0.94
N LYS A 256 34.59 -17.20 1.97
CA LYS A 256 33.31 -17.75 2.41
C LYS A 256 32.13 -16.97 1.80
N LYS A 257 31.79 -17.30 0.57
CA LYS A 257 30.75 -16.60 -0.27
C LYS A 257 29.38 -16.45 0.37
N LEU A 258 29.03 -17.24 1.40
CA LEU A 258 27.72 -17.21 2.07
C LEU A 258 27.63 -16.21 3.22
N ILE A 259 28.76 -15.75 3.78
CA ILE A 259 28.71 -14.87 4.96
C ILE A 259 28.03 -13.54 4.65
N ALA A 260 28.37 -12.90 3.55
CA ALA A 260 27.80 -11.59 3.21
C ALA A 260 26.27 -11.63 2.96
N PRO A 261 25.72 -12.55 2.16
CA PRO A 261 24.28 -12.68 2.02
C PRO A 261 23.57 -12.96 3.34
N VAL A 262 24.13 -13.81 4.22
CA VAL A 262 23.54 -14.13 5.52
C VAL A 262 23.54 -12.90 6.43
N LEU A 263 24.65 -12.18 6.55
CA LEU A 263 24.72 -10.95 7.33
C LEU A 263 23.78 -9.86 6.78
N ALA A 264 23.70 -9.73 5.46
CA ALA A 264 22.76 -8.80 4.84
C ALA A 264 21.29 -9.14 5.18
N VAL A 265 20.92 -10.43 5.17
CA VAL A 265 19.58 -10.89 5.59
C VAL A 265 19.35 -10.58 7.07
N ILE A 266 20.32 -10.81 7.96
CA ILE A 266 20.21 -10.45 9.38
C ILE A 266 19.97 -8.95 9.54
N LEU A 267 20.69 -8.11 8.82
CA LEU A 267 20.49 -6.65 8.84
C LEU A 267 19.11 -6.24 8.31
N VAL A 268 18.58 -6.92 7.29
CA VAL A 268 17.21 -6.71 6.80
C VAL A 268 16.19 -7.02 7.89
N PHE A 269 16.32 -8.15 8.60
CA PHE A 269 15.45 -8.49 9.73
C PHE A 269 15.59 -7.52 10.90
N ALA A 270 16.81 -7.08 11.22
CA ALA A 270 17.06 -6.07 12.24
C ALA A 270 16.38 -4.73 11.87
N SER A 271 16.43 -4.34 10.58
CA SER A 271 15.70 -3.17 10.09
C SER A 271 14.19 -3.31 10.24
N PHE A 272 13.61 -4.47 9.94
CA PHE A 272 12.18 -4.70 10.19
C PHE A 272 11.84 -4.60 11.67
N ALA A 273 12.59 -5.26 12.52
CA ALA A 273 12.37 -5.25 13.97
C ALA A 273 12.47 -3.82 14.54
N GLY A 274 13.52 -3.07 14.17
CA GLY A 274 13.73 -1.69 14.62
C GLY A 274 12.64 -0.74 14.15
N ASN A 275 12.27 -0.81 12.87
CA ASN A 275 11.17 0.00 12.32
C ASN A 275 9.83 -0.33 12.99
N SER A 276 9.53 -1.61 13.21
CA SER A 276 8.30 -2.03 13.88
C SER A 276 8.28 -1.58 15.34
N ALA A 277 9.38 -1.77 16.07
CA ALA A 277 9.50 -1.32 17.46
C ALA A 277 9.29 0.20 17.57
N TYR A 278 9.90 0.97 16.68
CA TYR A 278 9.70 2.42 16.63
C TYR A 278 8.26 2.79 16.31
N PHE A 279 7.67 2.18 15.29
CA PHE A 279 6.29 2.47 14.85
C PHE A 279 5.28 2.27 15.99
N PHE A 280 5.43 1.22 16.78
CA PHE A 280 4.54 0.93 17.91
C PHE A 280 4.92 1.64 19.20
N SER A 281 6.07 2.30 19.28
CA SER A 281 6.52 3.02 20.47
C SER A 281 5.77 4.36 20.66
N SER A 282 5.97 4.98 21.81
CA SER A 282 5.47 6.34 22.12
C SER A 282 6.06 7.44 21.21
N HIS A 283 7.22 7.20 20.61
CA HIS A 283 7.86 8.13 19.66
C HIS A 283 7.33 7.97 18.23
N GLY A 284 6.66 6.86 17.92
CA GLY A 284 6.02 6.58 16.65
C GLY A 284 4.52 6.87 16.69
N ASN A 285 3.71 5.90 16.26
CA ASN A 285 2.24 6.01 16.23
C ASN A 285 1.57 5.77 17.59
N ASN A 286 2.32 5.30 18.55
CA ASN A 286 1.83 4.96 19.90
C ASN A 286 0.57 4.08 19.92
N HIS A 287 0.41 3.19 18.94
CA HIS A 287 -0.77 2.32 18.85
C HIS A 287 -0.96 1.42 20.08
N ILE A 288 0.16 1.06 20.75
CA ILE A 288 0.10 0.24 21.96
C ILE A 288 -0.67 0.97 23.08
N ALA A 289 -0.52 2.29 23.19
CA ALA A 289 -1.25 3.08 24.17
C ALA A 289 -2.77 3.14 23.92
N SER A 290 -3.22 2.82 22.71
CA SER A 290 -4.63 2.74 22.37
C SER A 290 -5.26 1.38 22.74
N TYR A 291 -4.47 0.36 23.06
CA TYR A 291 -4.97 -0.92 23.55
C TYR A 291 -5.48 -0.80 24.97
N VAL A 292 -6.61 -1.40 25.22
CA VAL A 292 -7.23 -1.44 26.55
C VAL A 292 -7.07 -2.83 27.15
N SER A 293 -7.01 -2.90 28.48
CA SER A 293 -6.96 -4.17 29.20
C SER A 293 -8.20 -5.04 28.92
N TYR A 294 -8.04 -6.36 29.02
CA TYR A 294 -9.15 -7.29 28.84
C TYR A 294 -10.34 -6.92 29.73
N GLY A 295 -11.53 -6.87 29.17
CA GLY A 295 -12.75 -6.50 29.88
C GLY A 295 -12.98 -4.99 30.09
N ALA A 296 -12.01 -4.12 29.80
CA ALA A 296 -12.16 -2.67 29.99
C ALA A 296 -13.30 -2.09 29.13
N VAL A 297 -13.48 -2.59 27.91
CA VAL A 297 -14.58 -2.18 27.01
C VAL A 297 -15.92 -2.53 27.63
N ASN A 298 -16.10 -3.77 28.10
CA ASN A 298 -17.33 -4.22 28.76
C ASN A 298 -17.67 -3.37 29.98
N ASN A 299 -16.65 -3.04 30.80
CA ASN A 299 -16.85 -2.22 31.99
C ASN A 299 -17.23 -0.77 31.62
N LYS A 300 -16.63 -0.23 30.58
CA LYS A 300 -16.98 1.12 30.09
C LYS A 300 -18.40 1.15 29.53
N ILE A 301 -18.81 0.14 28.78
CA ILE A 301 -20.15 0.04 28.19
C ILE A 301 -21.22 -0.17 29.26
N LYS A 302 -20.98 -1.02 30.26
CA LYS A 302 -21.92 -1.20 31.42
C LYS A 302 -22.22 0.10 32.16
N ARG A 303 -21.29 1.06 32.13
CA ARG A 303 -21.41 2.39 32.76
C ARG A 303 -21.87 3.46 31.79
N SER A 304 -22.08 3.13 30.53
CA SER A 304 -22.42 4.07 29.47
C SER A 304 -23.84 4.63 29.59
N ALA A 305 -24.10 5.71 28.86
CA ALA A 305 -25.44 6.30 28.77
C ALA A 305 -26.43 5.33 28.12
N ALA A 306 -26.02 4.62 27.05
CA ALA A 306 -26.85 3.64 26.37
C ALA A 306 -27.27 2.49 27.31
N SER A 307 -26.34 1.98 28.14
CA SER A 307 -26.64 0.92 29.12
C SER A 307 -27.61 1.37 30.19
N LYS A 308 -27.50 2.63 30.67
CA LYS A 308 -28.43 3.20 31.64
C LYS A 308 -29.84 3.37 31.06
N VAL A 309 -29.95 3.85 29.82
CA VAL A 309 -31.25 3.98 29.13
C VAL A 309 -31.88 2.62 28.87
N LYS A 310 -31.11 1.63 28.38
CA LYS A 310 -31.63 0.27 28.23
C LYS A 310 -32.19 -0.29 29.54
N LYS A 311 -31.50 -0.02 30.65
CA LYS A 311 -31.94 -0.48 31.98
C LYS A 311 -33.21 0.25 32.41
N ALA A 312 -33.34 1.53 32.14
CA ALA A 312 -34.54 2.33 32.44
C ALA A 312 -35.75 1.95 31.57
N ALA A 313 -35.52 1.55 30.32
CA ALA A 313 -36.55 1.12 29.37
C ALA A 313 -36.75 -0.39 29.33
N LYS A 314 -36.38 -1.12 30.41
CA LYS A 314 -36.43 -2.59 30.46
C LYS A 314 -37.86 -3.14 30.32
N ASP A 315 -38.81 -2.44 30.84
CA ASP A 315 -40.20 -2.87 30.93
C ASP A 315 -41.10 -2.18 29.83
N ASP A 316 -40.43 -1.51 28.84
CA ASP A 316 -41.10 -0.88 27.73
C ASP A 316 -41.00 -1.76 26.47
N ASP A 317 -42.10 -2.43 26.13
CA ASP A 317 -42.23 -3.33 24.98
C ASP A 317 -42.54 -2.58 23.67
N THR A 318 -42.63 -1.24 23.71
CA THR A 318 -42.95 -0.45 22.51
C THR A 318 -41.72 -0.32 21.59
N PHE A 319 -41.98 -0.23 20.28
CA PHE A 319 -40.89 0.04 19.35
C PHE A 319 -40.51 1.52 19.42
N TYR A 320 -39.26 1.77 19.79
CA TYR A 320 -38.68 3.13 19.82
C TYR A 320 -37.28 3.17 19.23
N ARG A 321 -36.87 4.31 18.74
CA ARG A 321 -35.50 4.63 18.36
C ARG A 321 -34.92 5.63 19.35
N TYR A 322 -33.71 5.35 19.77
CA TYR A 322 -33.03 6.17 20.77
C TYR A 322 -31.91 7.01 20.15
N SER A 323 -31.91 8.32 20.45
CA SER A 323 -30.86 9.27 20.10
C SER A 323 -30.46 10.07 21.33
N GLY A 324 -29.18 10.36 21.50
CA GLY A 324 -28.70 11.19 22.61
C GLY A 324 -27.27 11.64 22.44
N GLY A 325 -26.99 12.91 22.74
CA GLY A 325 -25.68 13.52 22.58
C GLY A 325 -24.54 12.94 23.43
N LYS A 326 -24.88 12.02 24.38
CA LYS A 326 -23.92 11.31 25.22
C LYS A 326 -23.73 9.85 24.83
N ILE A 327 -24.38 9.41 23.74
CA ILE A 327 -24.24 8.06 23.21
C ILE A 327 -23.27 8.12 22.03
N HIS A 328 -22.17 7.36 22.16
CA HIS A 328 -21.18 7.26 21.11
C HIS A 328 -21.66 6.36 19.96
N TYR A 329 -21.07 6.50 18.79
CA TYR A 329 -21.35 5.66 17.63
C TYR A 329 -21.28 4.15 17.98
N ASN A 330 -22.28 3.40 17.51
CA ASN A 330 -22.39 1.96 17.69
C ASN A 330 -22.60 1.45 19.14
N GLU A 331 -22.63 2.33 20.14
CA GLU A 331 -22.83 1.95 21.54
C GLU A 331 -24.19 1.31 21.77
N SER A 332 -25.23 1.87 21.11
CA SER A 332 -26.61 1.32 21.13
C SER A 332 -26.66 -0.11 20.61
N THR A 333 -25.95 -0.40 19.51
CA THR A 333 -25.89 -1.73 18.90
C THR A 333 -25.28 -2.75 19.87
N TYR A 334 -24.18 -2.35 20.55
CA TYR A 334 -23.52 -3.25 21.49
C TYR A 334 -24.42 -3.61 22.70
N VAL A 335 -25.21 -2.67 23.19
CA VAL A 335 -26.16 -2.93 24.29
C VAL A 335 -27.49 -3.52 23.82
N GLY A 336 -27.68 -3.71 22.51
CA GLY A 336 -28.90 -4.27 21.94
C GLY A 336 -30.10 -3.31 22.03
N MET A 337 -29.90 -2.05 21.69
CA MET A 337 -30.92 -1.01 21.62
C MET A 337 -31.07 -0.50 20.18
N ASN A 338 -32.28 -0.02 19.82
CA ASN A 338 -32.56 0.60 18.55
C ASN A 338 -32.08 2.07 18.54
N GLY A 339 -30.76 2.27 18.46
CA GLY A 339 -30.16 3.61 18.43
C GLY A 339 -30.12 4.19 17.03
N THR A 340 -29.96 5.52 16.94
CA THR A 340 -29.76 6.26 15.68
C THR A 340 -28.31 6.70 15.49
N SER A 341 -27.45 6.52 16.49
CA SER A 341 -26.05 6.91 16.45
C SER A 341 -25.17 5.76 15.95
N PHE A 342 -25.11 5.58 14.64
CA PHE A 342 -24.30 4.55 13.99
C PHE A 342 -23.19 5.17 13.18
N TYR A 343 -22.09 4.44 13.08
CA TYR A 343 -21.10 4.66 12.04
C TYR A 343 -21.30 3.61 10.94
N TRP A 344 -21.91 4.02 9.85
CA TRP A 344 -22.10 3.19 8.66
C TRP A 344 -21.17 3.65 7.54
N ARG A 345 -20.62 2.70 6.80
CA ARG A 345 -19.89 3.02 5.57
C ARG A 345 -20.82 3.19 4.37
N MET A 346 -21.98 2.52 4.39
CA MET A 346 -23.02 2.63 3.37
C MET A 346 -24.37 2.74 4.08
N GLU A 347 -25.16 3.73 3.71
CA GLU A 347 -26.51 3.91 4.18
C GLU A 347 -27.48 3.54 3.06
N ASN A 348 -28.33 2.52 3.27
CA ASN A 348 -29.51 2.35 2.42
C ASN A 348 -30.53 3.41 2.82
N LYS A 349 -30.92 4.23 1.84
CA LYS A 349 -32.08 5.13 1.99
C LYS A 349 -33.37 4.34 1.96
#